data_263ef352f52dd82d108f684c9170017d
#
_entry.id   263ef352f52dd82d108f684c9170017d
#
_cell.length_a   1.000
_cell.length_b   1.000
_cell.length_c   1.000
_cell.angle_alpha   90.00
_cell.angle_beta   90.00
_cell.angle_gamma   90.00
#
_symmetry.space_group_name_H-M   'P 1'
#
loop_
_entity.id
_entity.type
_entity.pdbx_description
1 polymer ?
#
loop_
_entity_poly.entity_id
_entity_poly.type
_entity_poly.pdbx_seq_one_letter_code
_entity_poly.pdbx_strand_id
1 'polypeptide(L)'
;MTQALAGFNANGLFLATDSRATRFTAGGQPEFFHLQKLFPLGENCAILGGGAGVSVPLSLALRQEIDRRRGLNDLEEIVEFALPFLSQGYGAYLRHHGPEPEGFRRVYFIFAGYDPAMPPPGYQLFLLGSEDNELPLRLIPAVNQVVMPRNLGMEMRLHQALATGLPLEQLLQISKDFLEKQAQIKEEVGPPFYYATITAAGYREITL
;
A
#
# COMPACT_ATOMS: atom_id res chain seq x y z
N MET A 1 10.11 8.74 1.96
CA MET A 1 8.62 8.79 1.70
C MET A 1 8.30 7.64 0.74
N THR A 2 7.22 6.88 0.94
CA THR A 2 6.85 5.78 0.02
C THR A 2 5.99 6.30 -1.11
N GLN A 3 6.22 5.86 -2.32
CA GLN A 3 5.34 6.09 -3.46
C GLN A 3 4.56 4.81 -3.76
N ALA A 4 3.24 4.87 -3.72
CA ALA A 4 2.37 3.70 -3.89
C ALA A 4 1.18 4.02 -4.80
N LEU A 5 0.80 3.04 -5.61
CA LEU A 5 -0.36 3.08 -6.49
C LEU A 5 -1.12 1.77 -6.37
N ALA A 6 -2.43 1.87 -6.40
CA ALA A 6 -3.33 0.74 -6.56
C ALA A 6 -4.55 1.16 -7.37
N GLY A 7 -5.15 0.22 -8.07
CA GLY A 7 -6.39 0.47 -8.79
C GLY A 7 -6.96 -0.80 -9.40
N PHE A 8 -8.24 -0.77 -9.73
CA PHE A 8 -8.89 -1.89 -10.38
C PHE A 8 -9.93 -1.46 -11.42
N ASN A 9 -10.14 -2.33 -12.38
CA ASN A 9 -11.24 -2.31 -13.34
C ASN A 9 -11.77 -3.75 -13.55
N ALA A 10 -12.55 -3.98 -14.57
CA ALA A 10 -13.09 -5.32 -14.85
C ALA A 10 -12.02 -6.38 -15.17
N ASN A 11 -10.79 -5.98 -15.56
CA ASN A 11 -9.70 -6.90 -15.92
C ASN A 11 -8.89 -7.39 -14.70
N GLY A 12 -9.05 -6.73 -13.53
CA GLY A 12 -8.32 -7.07 -12.32
C GLY A 12 -7.89 -5.85 -11.53
N LEU A 13 -7.15 -6.13 -10.46
CA LEU A 13 -6.57 -5.16 -9.55
C LEU A 13 -5.05 -5.19 -9.67
N PHE A 14 -4.41 -4.02 -9.65
CA PHE A 14 -2.96 -3.89 -9.62
C PHE A 14 -2.51 -3.12 -8.38
N LEU A 15 -1.28 -3.42 -7.94
CA LEU A 15 -0.55 -2.68 -6.92
C LEU A 15 0.87 -2.42 -7.41
N ALA A 16 1.40 -1.24 -7.10
CA ALA A 16 2.77 -0.86 -7.42
C ALA A 16 3.38 0.02 -6.33
N THR A 17 4.64 -0.20 -5.98
CA THR A 17 5.34 0.62 -4.97
C THR A 17 6.84 0.64 -5.19
N ASP A 18 7.49 1.69 -4.67
CA ASP A 18 8.94 1.74 -4.51
C ASP A 18 9.39 0.93 -3.28
N SER A 19 10.70 0.68 -3.17
CA SER A 19 11.29 -0.03 -2.03
C SER A 19 12.08 0.85 -1.08
N ARG A 20 12.42 2.09 -1.48
CA ARG A 20 13.32 2.91 -0.68
C ARG A 20 12.69 3.34 0.63
N ALA A 21 13.44 3.16 1.71
CA ALA A 21 13.10 3.61 3.05
C ALA A 21 14.22 4.51 3.57
N THR A 22 13.87 5.44 4.45
CA THR A 22 14.80 6.41 5.05
C THR A 22 14.91 6.13 6.54
N ARG A 23 16.12 6.08 7.04
CA ARG A 23 16.44 6.11 8.47
C ARG A 23 17.25 7.36 8.75
N PHE A 24 16.98 8.02 9.87
CA PHE A 24 17.80 9.15 10.33
C PHE A 24 18.84 8.65 11.31
N THR A 25 20.13 9.01 11.06
CA THR A 25 21.21 8.78 12.01
C THR A 25 21.06 9.66 13.25
N ALA A 26 21.83 9.39 14.30
CA ALA A 26 21.87 10.25 15.49
C ALA A 26 22.23 11.72 15.18
N GLY A 27 22.95 11.96 14.06
CA GLY A 27 23.27 13.30 13.57
C GLY A 27 22.19 13.92 12.66
N GLY A 28 21.04 13.29 12.51
CA GLY A 28 19.92 13.77 11.67
C GLY A 28 20.13 13.59 10.16
N GLN A 29 21.20 12.90 9.73
CA GLN A 29 21.45 12.64 8.31
C GLN A 29 20.59 11.47 7.81
N PRO A 30 19.95 11.58 6.62
CA PRO A 30 19.20 10.48 6.04
C PRO A 30 20.12 9.38 5.52
N GLU A 31 19.79 8.14 5.83
CA GLU A 31 20.35 6.95 5.21
C GLU A 31 19.25 6.20 4.47
N PHE A 32 19.54 5.77 3.24
CA PHE A 32 18.58 5.05 2.40
C PHE A 32 18.89 3.55 2.39
N PHE A 33 17.83 2.75 2.47
CA PHE A 33 17.90 1.30 2.34
C PHE A 33 16.65 0.78 1.64
N HIS A 34 16.58 -0.51 1.35
CA HIS A 34 15.48 -1.09 0.61
C HIS A 34 14.66 -2.02 1.50
N LEU A 35 13.33 -1.89 1.42
CA LEU A 35 12.35 -2.73 2.10
C LEU A 35 11.26 -3.15 1.12
N GLN A 36 10.86 -4.41 1.17
CA GLN A 36 9.61 -4.83 0.55
C GLN A 36 8.45 -4.23 1.35
N LYS A 37 7.51 -3.60 0.65
CA LYS A 37 6.37 -2.88 1.25
C LYS A 37 5.03 -3.50 0.87
N LEU A 38 5.02 -4.43 -0.06
CA LEU A 38 3.86 -5.11 -0.62
C LEU A 38 3.91 -6.58 -0.24
N PHE A 39 2.85 -7.09 0.40
CA PHE A 39 2.76 -8.46 0.90
C PHE A 39 1.40 -9.08 0.58
N PRO A 40 1.35 -10.36 0.19
CA PRO A 40 0.10 -11.10 0.13
C PRO A 40 -0.51 -11.29 1.53
N LEU A 41 -1.85 -11.26 1.59
CA LEU A 41 -2.66 -11.64 2.75
C LEU A 41 -3.58 -12.79 2.31
N GLY A 42 -3.06 -14.02 2.33
CA GLY A 42 -3.75 -15.17 1.75
C GLY A 42 -3.69 -15.19 0.21
N GLU A 43 -4.67 -15.85 -0.42
CA GLU A 43 -4.67 -16.11 -1.86
C GLU A 43 -5.19 -14.93 -2.69
N ASN A 44 -6.18 -14.19 -2.18
CA ASN A 44 -6.92 -13.18 -2.94
C ASN A 44 -6.75 -11.75 -2.42
N CYS A 45 -5.92 -11.55 -1.40
CA CYS A 45 -5.75 -10.26 -0.75
C CYS A 45 -4.28 -9.87 -0.64
N ALA A 46 -4.04 -8.57 -0.52
CA ALA A 46 -2.71 -8.00 -0.30
C ALA A 46 -2.77 -6.76 0.58
N ILE A 47 -1.65 -6.45 1.23
CA ILE A 47 -1.40 -5.21 1.95
C ILE A 47 -0.16 -4.51 1.38
N LEU A 48 -0.24 -3.19 1.22
CA LEU A 48 0.88 -2.33 0.90
C LEU A 48 1.00 -1.28 2.00
N GLY A 49 2.12 -1.32 2.73
CA GLY A 49 2.41 -0.38 3.81
C GLY A 49 3.32 0.76 3.36
N GLY A 50 3.03 2.00 3.81
CA GLY A 50 3.82 3.15 3.44
C GLY A 50 3.83 4.27 4.47
N GLY A 51 4.61 5.31 4.20
CA GLY A 51 4.88 6.38 5.13
C GLY A 51 6.04 6.07 6.06
N ALA A 52 5.85 6.14 7.37
CA ALA A 52 6.87 5.80 8.35
C ALA A 52 7.36 4.36 8.23
N GLY A 53 8.63 4.12 8.55
CA GLY A 53 9.27 2.81 8.43
C GLY A 53 8.58 1.70 9.22
N VAL A 54 7.83 2.05 10.27
CA VAL A 54 7.03 1.10 11.05
C VAL A 54 5.91 0.42 10.26
N SER A 55 5.47 0.99 9.13
CA SER A 55 4.43 0.40 8.28
C SER A 55 4.81 -1.00 7.79
N VAL A 56 6.09 -1.24 7.49
CA VAL A 56 6.58 -2.54 7.01
C VAL A 56 6.52 -3.63 8.10
N PRO A 57 7.15 -3.47 9.28
CA PRO A 57 7.03 -4.48 10.33
C PRO A 57 5.59 -4.69 10.81
N LEU A 58 4.74 -3.67 10.79
CA LEU A 58 3.31 -3.82 11.12
C LEU A 58 2.57 -4.65 10.05
N SER A 59 2.85 -4.43 8.77
CA SER A 59 2.28 -5.25 7.68
C SER A 59 2.71 -6.71 7.77
N LEU A 60 3.99 -6.97 8.09
CA LEU A 60 4.49 -8.32 8.29
C LEU A 60 3.88 -9.01 9.53
N ALA A 61 3.74 -8.28 10.63
CA ALA A 61 3.11 -8.81 11.84
C ALA A 61 1.63 -9.13 11.60
N LEU A 62 0.91 -8.25 10.89
CA LEU A 62 -0.48 -8.50 10.50
C LEU A 62 -0.60 -9.74 9.61
N ARG A 63 0.25 -9.87 8.58
CA ARG A 63 0.29 -11.07 7.72
C ARG A 63 0.46 -12.34 8.55
N GLN A 64 1.44 -12.37 9.44
CA GLN A 64 1.68 -13.53 10.31
C GLN A 64 0.48 -13.87 11.20
N GLU A 65 -0.24 -12.85 11.68
CA GLU A 65 -1.43 -13.06 12.51
C GLU A 65 -2.62 -13.58 11.68
N ILE A 66 -2.78 -13.11 10.44
CA ILE A 66 -3.79 -13.62 9.49
C ILE A 66 -3.49 -15.09 9.14
N ASP A 67 -2.22 -15.42 8.83
CA ASP A 67 -1.80 -16.78 8.50
C ASP A 67 -2.08 -17.76 9.66
N ARG A 68 -2.02 -17.30 10.92
CA ARG A 68 -2.37 -18.10 12.10
C ARG A 68 -3.87 -18.32 12.28
N ARG A 69 -4.67 -17.36 11.85
CA ARG A 69 -6.14 -17.35 11.95
C ARG A 69 -6.75 -18.01 10.72
N ARG A 70 -6.64 -19.32 10.62
CA ARG A 70 -7.27 -20.10 9.54
C ARG A 70 -8.74 -19.71 9.38
N GLY A 71 -9.09 -18.94 8.35
CA GLY A 71 -10.47 -18.54 8.05
C GLY A 71 -10.69 -17.06 7.75
N LEU A 72 -9.71 -16.18 7.99
CA LEU A 72 -9.77 -14.79 7.52
C LEU A 72 -9.35 -14.76 6.04
N ASN A 73 -10.31 -14.87 5.14
CA ASN A 73 -10.08 -14.86 3.70
C ASN A 73 -10.80 -13.70 2.98
N ASP A 74 -11.77 -13.11 3.65
CA ASP A 74 -12.53 -11.98 3.16
C ASP A 74 -11.80 -10.66 3.47
N LEU A 75 -11.75 -9.74 2.49
CA LEU A 75 -11.01 -8.50 2.64
C LEU A 75 -11.64 -7.57 3.69
N GLU A 76 -12.97 -7.52 3.81
CA GLU A 76 -13.65 -6.70 4.80
C GLU A 76 -13.36 -7.20 6.22
N GLU A 77 -13.43 -8.51 6.45
CA GLU A 77 -13.08 -9.13 7.73
C GLU A 77 -11.59 -8.88 8.09
N ILE A 78 -10.71 -8.97 7.08
CA ILE A 78 -9.28 -8.65 7.26
C ILE A 78 -9.10 -7.19 7.68
N VAL A 79 -9.79 -6.24 7.03
CA VAL A 79 -9.70 -4.81 7.33
C VAL A 79 -10.28 -4.49 8.71
N GLU A 80 -11.43 -5.08 9.07
CA GLU A 80 -12.02 -4.94 10.41
C GLU A 80 -11.06 -5.42 11.52
N PHE A 81 -10.41 -6.55 11.29
CA PHE A 81 -9.38 -7.05 12.21
C PHE A 81 -8.12 -6.18 12.21
N ALA A 82 -7.66 -5.74 11.03
CA ALA A 82 -6.44 -4.96 10.86
C ALA A 82 -6.51 -3.58 11.53
N LEU A 83 -7.65 -2.94 11.51
CA LEU A 83 -7.82 -1.57 12.02
C LEU A 83 -7.39 -1.42 13.49
N PRO A 84 -7.93 -2.18 14.46
CA PRO A 84 -7.46 -2.12 15.85
C PRO A 84 -6.03 -2.65 16.02
N PHE A 85 -5.64 -3.69 15.30
CA PHE A 85 -4.30 -4.29 15.37
C PHE A 85 -3.21 -3.29 14.97
N LEU A 86 -3.36 -2.66 13.78
CA LEU A 86 -2.42 -1.68 13.26
C LEU A 86 -2.44 -0.38 14.08
N SER A 87 -3.61 0.04 14.56
CA SER A 87 -3.74 1.21 15.45
C SER A 87 -2.97 1.02 16.74
N GLN A 88 -3.04 -0.15 17.36
CA GLN A 88 -2.30 -0.47 18.57
C GLN A 88 -0.78 -0.45 18.32
N GLY A 89 -0.33 -1.09 17.24
CA GLY A 89 1.08 -1.12 16.86
C GLY A 89 1.63 0.26 16.53
N TYR A 90 0.87 1.05 15.78
CA TYR A 90 1.24 2.42 15.46
C TYR A 90 1.27 3.32 16.70
N GLY A 91 0.32 3.14 17.63
CA GLY A 91 0.33 3.83 18.92
C GLY A 91 1.55 3.49 19.78
N ALA A 92 2.01 2.23 19.76
CA ALA A 92 3.25 1.84 20.42
C ALA A 92 4.46 2.55 19.79
N TYR A 93 4.53 2.60 18.46
CA TYR A 93 5.56 3.33 17.72
C TYR A 93 5.58 4.82 18.12
N LEU A 94 4.44 5.52 18.10
CA LEU A 94 4.37 6.95 18.44
C LEU A 94 4.86 7.26 19.87
N ARG A 95 4.63 6.36 20.83
CA ARG A 95 5.08 6.52 22.22
C ARG A 95 6.59 6.35 22.42
N HIS A 96 7.24 5.56 21.58
CA HIS A 96 8.65 5.19 21.75
C HIS A 96 9.58 5.85 20.72
N HIS A 97 9.02 6.64 19.82
CA HIS A 97 9.82 7.21 18.72
C HIS A 97 10.44 8.54 19.11
N GLY A 98 11.73 8.64 18.74
CA GLY A 98 12.57 9.80 18.98
C GLY A 98 12.36 10.95 17.99
N PRO A 99 13.41 11.72 17.67
CA PRO A 99 13.32 13.03 17.04
C PRO A 99 13.05 13.01 15.53
N GLU A 100 12.31 12.01 15.01
CA GLU A 100 11.92 12.04 13.59
C GLU A 100 11.03 13.26 13.31
N PRO A 101 11.26 13.95 12.18
CA PRO A 101 10.39 15.02 11.73
C PRO A 101 8.94 14.51 11.62
N GLU A 102 7.97 15.32 12.04
CA GLU A 102 6.56 14.95 12.19
C GLU A 102 5.97 14.35 10.88
N GLY A 103 6.34 14.91 9.74
CA GLY A 103 5.92 14.40 8.42
C GLY A 103 6.40 12.99 8.09
N PHE A 104 7.43 12.47 8.78
CA PHE A 104 7.94 11.09 8.59
C PHE A 104 7.27 10.07 9.50
N ARG A 105 6.39 10.50 10.41
CA ARG A 105 5.66 9.60 11.32
C ARG A 105 4.35 9.10 10.74
N ARG A 106 3.82 9.72 9.70
CA ARG A 106 2.56 9.33 9.06
C ARG A 106 2.66 7.94 8.49
N VAL A 107 1.60 7.15 8.67
CA VAL A 107 1.49 5.81 8.09
C VAL A 107 0.22 5.69 7.27
N TYR A 108 0.28 4.84 6.27
CA TYR A 108 -0.88 4.38 5.55
C TYR A 108 -0.71 2.91 5.13
N PHE A 109 -1.85 2.24 4.98
CA PHE A 109 -1.94 0.85 4.54
C PHE A 109 -3.02 0.76 3.47
N ILE A 110 -2.65 0.29 2.29
CA ILE A 110 -3.57 -0.02 1.20
C ILE A 110 -3.86 -1.51 1.29
N PHE A 111 -5.13 -1.85 1.48
CA PHE A 111 -5.63 -3.21 1.40
C PHE A 111 -6.31 -3.40 0.07
N ALA A 112 -6.05 -4.51 -0.58
CA ALA A 112 -6.55 -4.83 -1.90
C ALA A 112 -7.01 -6.29 -1.92
N GLY A 113 -8.13 -6.57 -2.55
CA GLY A 113 -8.63 -7.94 -2.61
C GLY A 113 -9.67 -8.20 -3.69
N TYR A 114 -9.91 -9.49 -3.90
CA TYR A 114 -10.96 -10.00 -4.76
C TYR A 114 -11.87 -10.95 -3.96
N ASP A 115 -13.16 -10.67 -4.00
CA ASP A 115 -14.20 -11.52 -3.42
C ASP A 115 -15.19 -11.93 -4.53
N PRO A 116 -15.27 -13.23 -4.87
CA PRO A 116 -16.23 -13.73 -5.86
C PRO A 116 -17.71 -13.63 -5.42
N ALA A 117 -17.98 -13.44 -4.13
CA ALA A 117 -19.33 -13.26 -3.62
C ALA A 117 -19.86 -11.83 -3.80
N MET A 118 -18.98 -10.87 -4.05
CA MET A 118 -19.33 -9.49 -4.31
C MET A 118 -19.88 -9.30 -5.74
N PRO A 119 -20.75 -8.28 -5.95
CA PRO A 119 -21.16 -7.90 -7.29
C PRO A 119 -19.96 -7.59 -8.20
N PRO A 120 -20.01 -7.95 -9.50
CA PRO A 120 -18.92 -7.66 -10.42
C PRO A 120 -18.49 -6.18 -10.41
N PRO A 121 -17.17 -5.90 -10.47
CA PRO A 121 -16.09 -6.85 -10.76
C PRO A 121 -15.53 -7.61 -9.54
N GLY A 122 -16.07 -7.45 -8.33
CA GLY A 122 -15.66 -8.16 -7.12
C GLY A 122 -14.32 -7.70 -6.51
N TYR A 123 -13.70 -6.64 -7.04
CA TYR A 123 -12.46 -6.08 -6.49
C TYR A 123 -12.76 -4.96 -5.51
N GLN A 124 -11.97 -4.90 -4.44
CA GLN A 124 -12.10 -3.91 -3.38
C GLN A 124 -10.75 -3.30 -3.04
N LEU A 125 -10.78 -2.02 -2.65
CA LEU A 125 -9.64 -1.27 -2.13
C LEU A 125 -10.05 -0.54 -0.85
N PHE A 126 -9.23 -0.67 0.20
CA PHE A 126 -9.35 0.10 1.42
C PHE A 126 -8.03 0.82 1.72
N LEU A 127 -8.12 2.05 2.17
CA LEU A 127 -6.99 2.83 2.65
C LEU A 127 -7.18 3.11 4.14
N LEU A 128 -6.28 2.60 4.96
CA LEU A 128 -6.17 2.96 6.37
C LEU A 128 -4.99 3.91 6.56
N GLY A 129 -5.16 4.95 7.36
CA GLY A 129 -4.06 5.87 7.61
C GLY A 129 -4.29 6.82 8.76
N SER A 130 -3.22 7.55 9.08
CA SER A 130 -3.24 8.70 9.97
C SER A 130 -2.62 9.89 9.25
N GLU A 131 -3.39 10.95 9.07
CA GLU A 131 -2.90 12.18 8.42
C GLU A 131 -2.04 13.02 9.37
N ASP A 132 -2.43 13.09 10.66
CA ASP A 132 -1.81 13.96 11.65
C ASP A 132 -1.27 13.20 12.88
N ASN A 133 -0.79 11.96 12.67
CA ASN A 133 -0.35 11.06 13.75
C ASN A 133 -1.45 10.74 14.78
N GLU A 134 -2.70 10.87 14.37
CA GLU A 134 -3.86 10.58 15.23
C GLU A 134 -4.14 9.08 15.34
N LEU A 135 -4.76 8.71 16.46
CA LEU A 135 -5.24 7.35 16.73
C LEU A 135 -6.73 7.41 17.09
N PRO A 136 -7.48 6.35 16.77
CA PRO A 136 -7.09 5.19 15.95
C PRO A 136 -6.83 5.57 14.50
N LEU A 137 -6.17 4.68 13.74
CA LEU A 137 -6.11 4.80 12.29
C LEU A 137 -7.52 4.90 11.73
N ARG A 138 -7.68 5.64 10.65
CA ARG A 138 -8.99 5.86 10.03
C ARG A 138 -9.07 5.13 8.70
N LEU A 139 -10.25 4.61 8.41
CA LEU A 139 -10.60 4.17 7.07
C LEU A 139 -10.87 5.42 6.22
N ILE A 140 -10.05 5.60 5.19
CA ILE A 140 -10.16 6.68 4.23
C ILE A 140 -10.89 6.12 3.00
N PRO A 141 -12.02 6.71 2.57
CA PRO A 141 -12.74 6.20 1.42
C PRO A 141 -11.86 6.11 0.18
N ALA A 142 -11.76 4.92 -0.39
CA ALA A 142 -11.14 4.67 -1.69
C ALA A 142 -12.22 4.09 -2.61
N VAL A 143 -12.35 4.63 -3.82
CA VAL A 143 -13.35 4.13 -4.77
C VAL A 143 -12.75 2.97 -5.56
N ASN A 144 -12.00 3.26 -6.62
CA ASN A 144 -11.37 2.23 -7.46
C ASN A 144 -9.87 2.48 -7.68
N GLN A 145 -9.31 3.48 -7.01
CA GLN A 145 -7.88 3.81 -7.11
C GLN A 145 -7.35 4.49 -5.85
N VAL A 146 -6.05 4.32 -5.61
CA VAL A 146 -5.27 5.01 -4.58
C VAL A 146 -3.94 5.43 -5.18
N VAL A 147 -3.53 6.69 -4.95
CA VAL A 147 -2.20 7.21 -5.24
C VAL A 147 -1.66 7.86 -3.97
N MET A 148 -0.58 7.34 -3.42
CA MET A 148 0.01 7.84 -2.18
C MET A 148 1.52 8.11 -2.32
N PRO A 149 2.02 9.29 -1.94
CA PRO A 149 1.24 10.49 -1.60
C PRO A 149 0.38 10.96 -2.77
N ARG A 150 -0.66 11.72 -2.47
CA ARG A 150 -1.59 12.23 -3.49
C ARG A 150 -0.86 12.97 -4.60
N ASN A 151 -1.21 12.64 -5.84
CA ASN A 151 -0.70 13.30 -7.03
C ASN A 151 -1.85 13.44 -8.04
N LEU A 152 -2.42 14.63 -8.11
CA LEU A 152 -3.62 14.88 -8.91
C LEU A 152 -3.44 14.49 -10.38
N GLY A 153 -2.26 14.78 -10.97
CA GLY A 153 -1.99 14.42 -12.38
C GLY A 153 -1.99 12.92 -12.59
N MET A 154 -1.41 12.16 -11.64
CA MET A 154 -1.41 10.70 -11.70
C MET A 154 -2.80 10.12 -11.39
N GLU A 155 -3.51 10.68 -10.40
CA GLU A 155 -4.89 10.29 -10.07
C GLU A 155 -5.80 10.43 -11.30
N MET A 156 -5.73 11.55 -12.01
CA MET A 156 -6.52 11.79 -13.24
C MET A 156 -6.14 10.82 -14.37
N ARG A 157 -4.83 10.61 -14.60
CA ARG A 157 -4.34 9.67 -15.62
C ARG A 157 -4.81 8.25 -15.33
N LEU A 158 -4.70 7.84 -14.07
CA LEU A 158 -5.10 6.50 -13.64
C LEU A 158 -6.63 6.33 -13.72
N HIS A 159 -7.39 7.33 -13.26
CA HIS A 159 -8.85 7.33 -13.39
C HIS A 159 -9.30 7.11 -14.84
N GLN A 160 -8.72 7.85 -15.80
CA GLN A 160 -9.03 7.70 -17.21
C GLN A 160 -8.66 6.30 -17.72
N ALA A 161 -7.49 5.79 -17.37
CA ALA A 161 -7.01 4.47 -17.77
C ALA A 161 -7.93 3.34 -17.24
N LEU A 162 -8.37 3.44 -15.99
CA LEU A 162 -9.30 2.49 -15.37
C LEU A 162 -10.69 2.57 -16.01
N ALA A 163 -11.22 3.78 -16.24
CA ALA A 163 -12.53 4.00 -16.85
C ALA A 163 -12.61 3.50 -18.29
N THR A 164 -11.50 3.55 -19.03
CA THR A 164 -11.41 2.99 -20.40
C THR A 164 -11.16 1.50 -20.44
N GLY A 165 -11.04 0.83 -19.29
CA GLY A 165 -10.86 -0.62 -19.19
C GLY A 165 -9.50 -1.10 -19.71
N LEU A 166 -8.42 -0.33 -19.52
CA LEU A 166 -7.09 -0.77 -19.97
C LEU A 166 -6.71 -2.11 -19.33
N PRO A 167 -6.00 -2.99 -20.09
CA PRO A 167 -5.44 -4.23 -19.55
C PRO A 167 -4.48 -3.99 -18.40
N LEU A 168 -4.35 -4.98 -17.50
CA LEU A 168 -3.47 -4.88 -16.32
C LEU A 168 -2.01 -4.57 -16.69
N GLU A 169 -1.50 -5.13 -17.77
CA GLU A 169 -0.14 -4.90 -18.25
C GLU A 169 0.12 -3.42 -18.56
N GLN A 170 -0.88 -2.73 -19.15
CA GLN A 170 -0.78 -1.32 -19.46
C GLN A 170 -0.90 -0.45 -18.19
N LEU A 171 -1.75 -0.84 -17.24
CA LEU A 171 -1.85 -0.17 -15.94
C LEU A 171 -0.56 -0.29 -15.14
N LEU A 172 0.07 -1.46 -15.16
CA LEU A 172 1.38 -1.70 -14.55
C LEU A 172 2.48 -0.87 -15.24
N GLN A 173 2.46 -0.78 -16.60
CA GLN A 173 3.43 0.05 -17.32
C GLN A 173 3.27 1.53 -16.98
N ILE A 174 2.04 2.06 -16.90
CA ILE A 174 1.75 3.42 -16.45
C ILE A 174 2.32 3.66 -15.04
N SER A 175 2.17 2.66 -14.15
CA SER A 175 2.66 2.73 -12.77
C SER A 175 4.19 2.72 -12.73
N LYS A 176 4.84 1.89 -13.55
CA LYS A 176 6.30 1.83 -13.69
C LYS A 176 6.86 3.17 -14.15
N ASP A 177 6.35 3.71 -15.27
CA ASP A 177 6.78 5.01 -15.80
C ASP A 177 6.67 6.12 -14.75
N PHE A 178 5.59 6.09 -13.95
CA PHE A 178 5.40 7.05 -12.88
C PHE A 178 6.42 6.87 -11.75
N LEU A 179 6.64 5.64 -11.27
CA LEU A 179 7.61 5.36 -10.21
C LEU A 179 9.04 5.70 -10.63
N GLU A 180 9.43 5.36 -11.86
CA GLU A 180 10.74 5.72 -12.43
C GLU A 180 10.93 7.24 -12.49
N LYS A 181 9.90 7.97 -12.93
CA LYS A 181 9.92 9.44 -12.92
C LYS A 181 10.03 10.02 -11.52
N GLN A 182 9.29 9.46 -10.53
CA GLN A 182 9.39 9.90 -9.15
C GLN A 182 10.80 9.66 -8.59
N ALA A 183 11.43 8.54 -8.90
CA ALA A 183 12.79 8.22 -8.47
C ALA A 183 13.86 9.17 -9.05
N GLN A 184 13.59 9.81 -10.19
CA GLN A 184 14.50 10.83 -10.77
C GLN A 184 14.43 12.18 -10.06
N ILE A 185 13.32 12.49 -9.38
CA ILE A 185 13.06 13.80 -8.78
C ILE A 185 13.01 13.79 -7.25
N LYS A 186 12.97 12.60 -6.63
CA LYS A 186 12.88 12.42 -5.18
C LYS A 186 13.89 11.38 -4.71
N GLU A 187 14.84 11.80 -3.89
CA GLU A 187 15.85 10.90 -3.35
C GLU A 187 15.26 9.77 -2.48
N GLU A 188 14.16 10.02 -1.81
CA GLU A 188 13.48 9.05 -0.94
C GLU A 188 12.64 8.01 -1.69
N VAL A 189 12.57 8.07 -3.02
CA VAL A 189 11.90 7.09 -3.89
C VAL A 189 12.94 6.38 -4.75
N GLY A 190 12.86 5.08 -4.88
CA GLY A 190 13.82 4.36 -5.71
C GLY A 190 13.58 2.87 -5.86
N PRO A 191 14.22 2.28 -6.89
CA PRO A 191 14.16 0.84 -7.16
C PRO A 191 14.84 0.02 -6.03
N PRO A 192 14.58 -1.32 -6.00
CA PRO A 192 13.65 -2.04 -6.86
C PRO A 192 12.20 -1.62 -6.64
N PHE A 193 11.41 -1.64 -7.72
CA PHE A 193 9.97 -1.43 -7.61
C PHE A 193 9.26 -2.77 -7.52
N TYR A 194 8.21 -2.84 -6.70
CA TYR A 194 7.39 -4.03 -6.52
C TYR A 194 6.03 -3.86 -7.17
N TYR A 195 5.61 -4.89 -7.88
CA TYR A 195 4.33 -4.91 -8.59
C TYR A 195 3.59 -6.20 -8.26
N ALA A 196 2.27 -6.11 -8.16
CA ALA A 196 1.41 -7.27 -8.05
C ALA A 196 0.09 -7.05 -8.77
N THR A 197 -0.56 -8.15 -9.10
CA THR A 197 -1.93 -8.18 -9.58
C THR A 197 -2.76 -9.12 -8.72
N ILE A 198 -4.06 -8.81 -8.61
CA ILE A 198 -5.07 -9.69 -8.04
C ILE A 198 -6.15 -9.85 -9.11
N THR A 199 -6.45 -11.10 -9.44
CA THR A 199 -7.50 -11.48 -10.39
C THR A 199 -8.36 -12.58 -9.76
N ALA A 200 -9.36 -13.08 -10.46
CA ALA A 200 -10.08 -14.29 -10.03
C ALA A 200 -9.18 -15.53 -9.86
N ALA A 201 -7.95 -15.51 -10.41
CA ALA A 201 -6.95 -16.55 -10.23
C ALA A 201 -6.03 -16.32 -9.00
N GLY A 202 -6.31 -15.27 -8.21
CA GLY A 202 -5.58 -14.91 -7.00
C GLY A 202 -4.49 -13.86 -7.18
N TYR A 203 -3.71 -13.66 -6.12
CA TYR A 203 -2.57 -12.75 -6.05
C TYR A 203 -1.37 -13.28 -6.83
N ARG A 204 -0.69 -12.40 -7.56
CA ARG A 204 0.55 -12.70 -8.27
C ARG A 204 1.53 -11.53 -8.21
N GLU A 205 2.76 -11.78 -7.81
CA GLU A 205 3.86 -10.82 -7.97
C GLU A 205 4.28 -10.74 -9.45
N ILE A 206 4.59 -9.52 -9.91
CA ILE A 206 4.95 -9.23 -11.29
C ILE A 206 6.35 -8.62 -11.33
N THR A 207 7.19 -9.11 -12.21
CA THR A 207 8.50 -8.52 -12.55
C THR A 207 8.37 -7.75 -13.88
N LEU A 208 8.75 -6.44 -13.87
CA LEU A 208 8.72 -5.56 -15.04
C LEU A 208 10.10 -5.04 -15.42
#